data_28d2a6414effead807cc3032d1e8a6af
#
_entry.id   28d2a6414effead807cc3032d1e8a6af
#
_cell.length_a   1.000
_cell.length_b   1.000
_cell.length_c   1.000
_cell.angle_alpha   90.00
_cell.angle_beta   90.00
_cell.angle_gamma   90.00
#
_symmetry.space_group_name_H-M   'P 1'
#
loop_
_entity.id
_entity.type
_entity.pdbx_description
1 polymer ?
#
loop_
_entity_poly.entity_id
_entity_poly.type
_entity_poly.pdbx_seq_one_letter_code
_entity_poly.pdbx_strand_id
1 'polypeptide(L)'
;MDTKLTGKTRIESDLIGAREIPAEALYGVQTLRGIENFSISKFRLSEYPLFIKGLAITKMAAAMANFELGLLTVEQKDAIIAACGEILDGKHHDQFPVDMIQGGAGTTTNMNANEVIANRALELMGHERGEYQYCSPNDHVNCSQSTNDAYPTAIHIGMYFKHLQLLPHLEELIASFRKKGEEFSQIIKMGRTQLEDAVPMTLGQTFNGFASILQDEIAHLNEAAADFLVVNMGATAIGTGICAEPGYAEKCIAALREITGWDIRLSSDLVGATSDTSCLVGYASAMKRVCVKMNKICNDLRLLASGPRCGLGEFNLPAMQPGSSIMPGKVNPVSPEVMNQIAYKVMGNELCVTMAGEAAQMELNAMEPVMAQCCFESVDLLINGFDTLRTRCVDGIIANEDRCREEVHHSIGVVTALNPVIGYKNSTKIAKEALETGVSVYQLVLDHGILTKEELDTILSPENMIKPVKLDIKPRR
;
A
#
# COMPACT_ATOMS: atom_id res chain seq x y z
N MET A 1 -19.71 -4.73 17.98
CA MET A 1 -20.83 -4.90 18.96
C MET A 1 -20.35 -4.31 20.25
N ASP A 2 -21.00 -3.25 20.74
CA ASP A 2 -20.68 -2.69 22.06
C ASP A 2 -20.90 -3.79 23.09
N THR A 3 -19.83 -4.25 23.72
CA THR A 3 -19.90 -5.13 24.88
C THR A 3 -20.70 -4.37 25.94
N LYS A 4 -21.96 -4.74 26.20
CA LYS A 4 -22.77 -4.11 27.25
C LYS A 4 -22.07 -4.36 28.56
N LEU A 5 -21.33 -3.37 29.05
CA LEU A 5 -20.70 -3.42 30.38
C LEU A 5 -21.82 -3.57 31.42
N THR A 6 -21.80 -4.66 32.19
CA THR A 6 -22.80 -4.91 33.26
C THR A 6 -22.58 -4.04 34.47
N GLY A 7 -21.49 -3.29 34.52
CA GLY A 7 -21.02 -2.55 35.70
C GLY A 7 -20.36 -3.41 36.78
N LYS A 8 -20.21 -4.73 36.54
CA LYS A 8 -19.44 -5.60 37.42
C LYS A 8 -17.96 -5.46 37.11
N THR A 9 -17.12 -5.55 38.10
CA THR A 9 -15.66 -5.51 37.98
C THR A 9 -15.04 -6.76 38.61
N ARG A 10 -13.83 -7.08 38.15
CA ARG A 10 -12.88 -7.98 38.82
C ARG A 10 -11.62 -7.22 39.17
N ILE A 11 -10.92 -7.64 40.20
CA ILE A 11 -9.66 -7.00 40.63
C ILE A 11 -8.51 -7.82 40.10
N GLU A 12 -7.62 -7.17 39.38
CA GLU A 12 -6.32 -7.71 39.00
C GLU A 12 -5.19 -6.79 39.52
N SER A 13 -4.01 -7.38 39.70
CA SER A 13 -2.85 -6.63 40.18
C SER A 13 -1.59 -6.96 39.39
N ASP A 14 -0.74 -5.95 39.26
CA ASP A 14 0.63 -6.06 38.75
C ASP A 14 1.62 -5.43 39.76
N LEU A 15 2.88 -5.28 39.35
CA LEU A 15 3.95 -4.69 40.20
C LEU A 15 3.61 -3.28 40.71
N ILE A 16 2.76 -2.53 39.99
CA ILE A 16 2.41 -1.13 40.34
C ILE A 16 1.19 -1.08 41.27
N GLY A 17 0.43 -2.16 41.38
CA GLY A 17 -0.71 -2.29 42.29
C GLY A 17 -2.01 -2.77 41.60
N ALA A 18 -3.07 -2.86 42.41
CA ALA A 18 -4.36 -3.38 41.95
C ALA A 18 -5.18 -2.36 41.15
N ARG A 19 -5.99 -2.85 40.23
CA ARG A 19 -6.99 -2.12 39.45
C ARG A 19 -8.28 -2.92 39.32
N GLU A 20 -9.38 -2.22 39.19
CA GLU A 20 -10.68 -2.79 38.83
C GLU A 20 -10.81 -2.81 37.30
N ILE A 21 -11.13 -3.97 36.75
CA ILE A 21 -11.31 -4.22 35.34
C ILE A 21 -12.74 -4.65 35.08
N PRO A 22 -13.41 -4.22 33.99
CA PRO A 22 -14.73 -4.73 33.66
C PRO A 22 -14.74 -6.26 33.62
N ALA A 23 -15.68 -6.89 34.29
CA ALA A 23 -15.72 -8.35 34.42
C ALA A 23 -15.84 -9.05 33.05
N GLU A 24 -16.46 -8.38 32.09
CA GLU A 24 -16.65 -8.87 30.72
C GLU A 24 -15.43 -8.72 29.81
N ALA A 25 -14.43 -7.91 30.22
CA ALA A 25 -13.22 -7.72 29.42
C ALA A 25 -12.35 -8.97 29.44
N LEU A 26 -11.83 -9.37 28.27
CA LEU A 26 -10.77 -10.38 28.18
C LEU A 26 -9.39 -9.79 28.45
N TYR A 27 -9.22 -8.50 28.25
CA TYR A 27 -7.96 -7.84 28.61
C TYR A 27 -7.84 -7.70 30.15
N GLY A 28 -6.60 -7.48 30.62
CA GLY A 28 -6.28 -7.41 32.05
C GLY A 28 -5.73 -6.05 32.49
N VAL A 29 -5.02 -6.06 33.63
CA VAL A 29 -4.54 -4.86 34.33
C VAL A 29 -3.52 -4.07 33.49
N GLN A 30 -2.63 -4.72 32.75
CA GLN A 30 -1.61 -4.01 31.97
C GLN A 30 -2.21 -3.32 30.75
N THR A 31 -3.20 -3.95 30.11
CA THR A 31 -3.98 -3.29 29.05
C THR A 31 -4.73 -2.09 29.57
N LEU A 32 -5.39 -2.20 30.75
CA LEU A 32 -6.09 -1.07 31.34
C LEU A 32 -5.14 0.12 31.59
N ARG A 33 -3.93 -0.13 32.11
CA ARG A 33 -2.92 0.94 32.26
C ARG A 33 -2.52 1.53 30.91
N GLY A 34 -2.38 0.70 29.89
CA GLY A 34 -2.10 1.18 28.54
C GLY A 34 -3.18 2.11 28.00
N ILE A 35 -4.45 1.79 28.22
CA ILE A 35 -5.59 2.65 27.86
C ILE A 35 -5.56 3.97 28.62
N GLU A 36 -5.26 3.92 29.94
CA GLU A 36 -5.17 5.10 30.79
C GLU A 36 -3.99 6.01 30.38
N ASN A 37 -2.83 5.42 30.06
CA ASN A 37 -1.60 6.15 29.73
C ASN A 37 -1.61 6.72 28.30
N PHE A 38 -2.17 5.99 27.34
CA PHE A 38 -2.04 6.29 25.91
C PHE A 38 -3.42 6.47 25.26
N SER A 39 -4.09 7.56 25.55
CA SER A 39 -5.25 8.04 24.78
C SER A 39 -4.79 9.18 23.86
N ILE A 40 -3.93 8.87 22.91
CA ILE A 40 -3.18 9.84 22.09
C ILE A 40 -3.85 10.08 20.75
N SER A 41 -4.26 9.00 20.08
CA SER A 41 -4.82 9.08 18.73
C SER A 41 -6.20 8.42 18.65
N LYS A 42 -6.74 8.36 17.42
CA LYS A 42 -7.96 7.57 17.13
C LYS A 42 -7.64 6.18 16.59
N PHE A 43 -6.37 5.86 16.42
CA PHE A 43 -5.92 4.59 15.85
C PHE A 43 -5.88 3.52 16.95
N ARG A 44 -6.92 2.72 17.05
CA ARG A 44 -6.99 1.60 18.00
C ARG A 44 -6.53 0.32 17.34
N LEU A 45 -5.86 -0.56 18.08
CA LEU A 45 -5.40 -1.85 17.57
C LEU A 45 -6.56 -2.68 17.01
N SER A 46 -7.76 -2.57 17.58
CA SER A 46 -8.98 -3.22 17.08
C SER A 46 -9.31 -2.90 15.62
N GLU A 47 -8.86 -1.78 15.08
CA GLU A 47 -9.04 -1.37 13.68
C GLU A 47 -8.01 -2.02 12.72
N TYR A 48 -7.05 -2.78 13.25
CA TYR A 48 -5.97 -3.42 12.49
C TYR A 48 -6.04 -4.95 12.60
N PRO A 49 -7.07 -5.60 12.01
CA PRO A 49 -7.33 -7.03 12.19
C PRO A 49 -6.16 -7.92 11.76
N LEU A 50 -5.39 -7.56 10.75
CA LEU A 50 -4.25 -8.36 10.31
C LEU A 50 -3.05 -8.24 11.25
N PHE A 51 -2.90 -7.13 11.96
CA PHE A 51 -1.91 -7.04 13.03
C PHE A 51 -2.30 -7.93 14.23
N ILE A 52 -3.57 -7.91 14.62
CA ILE A 52 -4.10 -8.81 15.67
C ILE A 52 -3.89 -10.28 15.27
N LYS A 53 -4.11 -10.64 14.00
CA LYS A 53 -3.80 -11.99 13.50
C LYS A 53 -2.31 -12.31 13.59
N GLY A 54 -1.43 -11.34 13.29
CA GLY A 54 0.02 -11.48 13.47
C GLY A 54 0.39 -11.79 14.92
N LEU A 55 -0.21 -11.07 15.89
CA LEU A 55 -0.04 -11.35 17.32
C LEU A 55 -0.50 -12.76 17.67
N ALA A 56 -1.70 -13.17 17.24
CA ALA A 56 -2.24 -14.50 17.50
C ALA A 56 -1.35 -15.63 16.94
N ILE A 57 -0.87 -15.49 15.71
CA ILE A 57 0.04 -16.47 15.08
C ILE A 57 1.35 -16.56 15.85
N THR A 58 1.93 -15.44 16.26
CA THR A 58 3.16 -15.40 17.06
C THR A 58 2.98 -16.13 18.38
N LYS A 59 1.87 -15.88 19.09
CA LYS A 59 1.59 -16.54 20.37
C LYS A 59 1.25 -18.02 20.23
N MET A 60 0.57 -18.39 19.17
CA MET A 60 0.30 -19.81 18.84
C MET A 60 1.61 -20.57 18.59
N ALA A 61 2.51 -20.01 17.79
CA ALA A 61 3.82 -20.61 17.50
C ALA A 61 4.69 -20.73 18.76
N ALA A 62 4.68 -19.70 19.61
CA ALA A 62 5.38 -19.72 20.89
C ALA A 62 4.84 -20.81 21.82
N ALA A 63 3.52 -20.98 21.90
CA ALA A 63 2.90 -22.04 22.72
C ALA A 63 3.26 -23.43 22.22
N MET A 64 3.28 -23.66 20.90
CA MET A 64 3.74 -24.91 20.29
C MET A 64 5.20 -25.21 20.66
N ALA A 65 6.08 -24.24 20.49
CA ALA A 65 7.51 -24.39 20.79
C ALA A 65 7.77 -24.66 22.29
N ASN A 66 7.13 -23.89 23.18
CA ASN A 66 7.27 -24.07 24.64
C ASN A 66 6.72 -25.41 25.12
N PHE A 67 5.64 -25.90 24.51
CA PHE A 67 5.13 -27.23 24.81
C PHE A 67 6.14 -28.32 24.42
N GLU A 68 6.73 -28.27 23.24
CA GLU A 68 7.78 -29.21 22.82
C GLU A 68 9.02 -29.19 23.72
N LEU A 69 9.29 -28.08 24.37
CA LEU A 69 10.38 -27.90 25.33
C LEU A 69 9.98 -28.29 26.76
N GLY A 70 8.73 -28.71 26.98
CA GLY A 70 8.24 -29.13 28.28
C GLY A 70 7.91 -28.00 29.27
N LEU A 71 7.77 -26.77 28.77
CA LEU A 71 7.49 -25.57 29.57
C LEU A 71 5.98 -25.33 29.77
N LEU A 72 5.13 -25.90 28.92
CA LEU A 72 3.68 -25.85 29.02
C LEU A 72 3.09 -27.24 29.15
N THR A 73 1.97 -27.36 29.87
CA THR A 73 1.16 -28.55 29.86
C THR A 73 0.36 -28.70 28.57
N VAL A 74 -0.13 -29.91 28.26
CA VAL A 74 -1.01 -30.15 27.10
C VAL A 74 -2.24 -29.25 27.17
N GLU A 75 -2.85 -29.12 28.34
CA GLU A 75 -4.07 -28.33 28.57
C GLU A 75 -3.83 -26.84 28.32
N GLN A 76 -2.74 -26.29 28.83
CA GLN A 76 -2.35 -24.88 28.58
C GLN A 76 -2.10 -24.60 27.09
N LYS A 77 -1.27 -25.44 26.44
CA LYS A 77 -0.99 -25.33 25.01
C LYS A 77 -2.27 -25.37 24.19
N ASP A 78 -3.13 -26.39 24.41
CA ASP A 78 -4.36 -26.57 23.64
C ASP A 78 -5.33 -25.40 23.83
N ALA A 79 -5.47 -24.90 25.06
CA ALA A 79 -6.31 -23.72 25.35
C ALA A 79 -5.78 -22.42 24.73
N ILE A 80 -4.45 -22.19 24.78
CA ILE A 80 -3.82 -21.03 24.14
C ILE A 80 -4.00 -21.09 22.61
N ILE A 81 -3.77 -22.26 22.00
CA ILE A 81 -3.95 -22.44 20.54
C ILE A 81 -5.41 -22.22 20.15
N ALA A 82 -6.36 -22.75 20.93
CA ALA A 82 -7.79 -22.56 20.66
C ALA A 82 -8.21 -21.08 20.78
N ALA A 83 -7.73 -20.36 21.81
CA ALA A 83 -7.97 -18.93 21.96
C ALA A 83 -7.39 -18.12 20.79
N CYS A 84 -6.16 -18.43 20.36
CA CYS A 84 -5.55 -17.81 19.18
C CYS A 84 -6.35 -18.13 17.89
N GLY A 85 -6.86 -19.37 17.75
CA GLY A 85 -7.71 -19.77 16.63
C GLY A 85 -8.99 -18.91 16.53
N GLU A 86 -9.65 -18.64 17.66
CA GLU A 86 -10.81 -17.74 17.68
C GLU A 86 -10.46 -16.33 17.24
N ILE A 87 -9.29 -15.81 17.63
CA ILE A 87 -8.80 -14.49 17.18
C ILE A 87 -8.51 -14.50 15.67
N LEU A 88 -7.93 -15.57 15.14
CA LEU A 88 -7.70 -15.73 13.69
C LEU A 88 -9.01 -15.76 12.90
N ASP A 89 -10.08 -16.29 13.47
CA ASP A 89 -11.44 -16.27 12.91
C ASP A 89 -12.13 -14.90 13.00
N GLY A 90 -11.47 -13.89 13.57
CA GLY A 90 -11.98 -12.53 13.71
C GLY A 90 -12.80 -12.28 14.97
N LYS A 91 -12.82 -13.22 15.93
CA LYS A 91 -13.47 -13.03 17.23
C LYS A 91 -12.56 -12.23 18.17
N HIS A 92 -13.17 -11.56 19.14
CA HIS A 92 -12.47 -10.83 20.21
C HIS A 92 -11.59 -9.65 19.77
N HIS A 93 -11.68 -9.18 18.53
CA HIS A 93 -10.88 -8.05 18.07
C HIS A 93 -11.24 -6.74 18.80
N ASP A 94 -12.47 -6.61 19.29
CA ASP A 94 -12.92 -5.53 20.16
C ASP A 94 -12.23 -5.51 21.54
N GLN A 95 -11.55 -6.60 21.91
CA GLN A 95 -10.78 -6.73 23.15
C GLN A 95 -9.33 -6.19 23.01
N PHE A 96 -9.02 -5.53 21.90
CA PHE A 96 -7.73 -4.86 21.63
C PHE A 96 -7.90 -3.33 21.55
N PRO A 97 -8.29 -2.66 22.67
CA PRO A 97 -8.66 -1.24 22.65
C PRO A 97 -7.47 -0.28 22.75
N VAL A 98 -6.26 -0.77 22.81
CA VAL A 98 -5.05 0.04 23.01
C VAL A 98 -4.77 0.95 21.81
N ASP A 99 -4.19 2.12 22.08
CA ASP A 99 -3.77 3.05 21.02
C ASP A 99 -2.55 2.50 20.27
N MET A 100 -2.52 2.67 18.96
CA MET A 100 -1.35 2.30 18.14
C MET A 100 -0.13 3.18 18.43
N ILE A 101 -0.35 4.44 18.86
CA ILE A 101 0.71 5.36 19.25
C ILE A 101 0.94 5.22 20.77
N GLN A 102 1.99 4.51 21.12
CA GLN A 102 2.28 4.15 22.50
C GLN A 102 3.79 4.13 22.78
N GLY A 103 4.19 4.53 23.99
CA GLY A 103 5.56 4.34 24.48
C GLY A 103 5.79 2.91 24.96
N GLY A 104 7.07 2.52 25.10
CA GLY A 104 7.45 1.21 25.63
C GLY A 104 7.65 0.14 24.55
N ALA A 105 7.97 0.52 23.32
CA ALA A 105 8.34 -0.39 22.23
C ALA A 105 7.31 -1.51 21.95
N GLY A 106 6.01 -1.20 22.13
CA GLY A 106 4.92 -2.16 21.88
C GLY A 106 4.53 -3.04 23.07
N THR A 107 5.08 -2.81 24.27
CA THR A 107 4.75 -3.64 25.44
C THR A 107 3.25 -3.64 25.76
N THR A 108 2.58 -2.49 25.63
CA THR A 108 1.12 -2.40 25.83
C THR A 108 0.37 -3.32 24.87
N THR A 109 0.74 -3.35 23.61
CA THR A 109 0.13 -4.25 22.59
C THR A 109 0.45 -5.70 22.88
N ASN A 110 1.70 -6.05 23.18
CA ASN A 110 2.10 -7.42 23.52
C ASN A 110 1.33 -7.94 24.72
N MET A 111 1.22 -7.13 25.79
CA MET A 111 0.49 -7.53 26.99
C MET A 111 -1.01 -7.58 26.76
N ASN A 112 -1.59 -6.70 25.91
CA ASN A 112 -2.99 -6.83 25.52
C ASN A 112 -3.27 -8.19 24.87
N ALA A 113 -2.42 -8.63 23.93
CA ALA A 113 -2.56 -9.95 23.34
C ALA A 113 -2.39 -11.07 24.38
N ASN A 114 -1.39 -10.98 25.25
CA ASN A 114 -1.16 -11.98 26.29
C ASN A 114 -2.35 -12.11 27.24
N GLU A 115 -2.92 -10.99 27.70
CA GLU A 115 -4.05 -10.97 28.64
C GLU A 115 -5.33 -11.49 27.99
N VAL A 116 -5.64 -11.08 26.76
CA VAL A 116 -6.81 -11.57 26.01
C VAL A 116 -6.73 -13.08 25.77
N ILE A 117 -5.57 -13.57 25.32
CA ILE A 117 -5.36 -15.00 25.07
C ILE A 117 -5.42 -15.78 26.37
N ALA A 118 -4.77 -15.31 27.46
CA ALA A 118 -4.77 -16.00 28.75
C ALA A 118 -6.18 -16.11 29.34
N ASN A 119 -6.93 -15.01 29.38
CA ASN A 119 -8.30 -15.02 29.89
C ASN A 119 -9.24 -15.88 29.04
N ARG A 120 -9.07 -15.87 27.70
CA ARG A 120 -9.86 -16.75 26.86
C ARG A 120 -9.46 -18.22 27.03
N ALA A 121 -8.18 -18.52 27.19
CA ALA A 121 -7.69 -19.86 27.50
C ALA A 121 -8.26 -20.38 28.83
N LEU A 122 -8.27 -19.53 29.89
CA LEU A 122 -8.89 -19.84 31.18
C LEU A 122 -10.35 -20.26 31.02
N GLU A 123 -11.15 -19.48 30.28
CA GLU A 123 -12.56 -19.85 30.01
C GLU A 123 -12.69 -21.22 29.30
N LEU A 124 -11.81 -21.48 28.31
CA LEU A 124 -11.80 -22.75 27.57
C LEU A 124 -11.41 -23.96 28.46
N MET A 125 -10.60 -23.71 29.51
CA MET A 125 -10.24 -24.70 30.55
C MET A 125 -11.28 -24.80 31.65
N GLY A 126 -12.38 -24.02 31.63
CA GLY A 126 -13.43 -24.02 32.63
C GLY A 126 -13.12 -23.20 33.90
N HIS A 127 -12.18 -22.25 33.81
CA HIS A 127 -11.79 -21.34 34.87
C HIS A 127 -12.36 -19.93 34.67
N GLU A 128 -12.36 -19.15 35.75
CA GLU A 128 -12.76 -17.76 35.73
C GLU A 128 -11.59 -16.85 35.18
N ARG A 129 -11.95 -15.73 34.56
CA ARG A 129 -10.98 -14.73 34.13
C ARG A 129 -10.17 -14.20 35.32
N GLY A 130 -8.85 -14.07 35.15
CA GLY A 130 -7.95 -13.63 36.19
C GLY A 130 -7.42 -14.74 37.10
N GLU A 131 -7.86 -16.01 36.94
CA GLU A 131 -7.28 -17.16 37.65
C GLU A 131 -5.93 -17.59 37.05
N TYR A 132 -4.99 -16.64 37.02
CA TYR A 132 -3.69 -16.76 36.32
C TYR A 132 -2.76 -17.87 36.86
N GLN A 133 -3.09 -18.51 37.98
CA GLN A 133 -2.39 -19.72 38.45
C GLN A 133 -2.54 -20.89 37.45
N TYR A 134 -3.59 -20.93 36.62
CA TYR A 134 -3.82 -21.99 35.63
C TYR A 134 -3.29 -21.58 34.24
N CYS A 135 -3.49 -20.33 33.80
CA CYS A 135 -2.95 -19.81 32.56
C CYS A 135 -2.61 -18.33 32.73
N SER A 136 -1.32 -18.01 32.93
CA SER A 136 -0.81 -16.67 33.17
C SER A 136 -0.46 -15.97 31.85
N PRO A 137 -0.79 -14.67 31.68
CA PRO A 137 -0.32 -13.88 30.56
C PRO A 137 1.20 -13.85 30.42
N ASN A 138 1.92 -13.75 31.55
CA ASN A 138 3.37 -13.62 31.58
C ASN A 138 4.08 -14.97 31.54
N ASP A 139 3.67 -15.92 32.43
CA ASP A 139 4.43 -17.17 32.62
C ASP A 139 4.10 -18.23 31.58
N HIS A 140 2.91 -18.18 30.96
CA HIS A 140 2.46 -19.19 30.01
C HIS A 140 2.33 -18.60 28.59
N VAL A 141 1.50 -17.57 28.35
CA VAL A 141 1.29 -17.02 27.01
C VAL A 141 2.56 -16.31 26.50
N ASN A 142 3.27 -15.60 27.37
CA ASN A 142 4.53 -14.91 27.05
C ASN A 142 5.78 -15.72 27.41
N CYS A 143 5.64 -17.00 27.74
CA CYS A 143 6.78 -17.87 28.10
C CYS A 143 7.87 -17.80 27.01
N SER A 144 9.14 -17.71 27.43
CA SER A 144 10.33 -17.61 26.56
C SER A 144 10.36 -16.40 25.62
N GLN A 145 9.56 -15.37 25.87
CA GLN A 145 9.43 -14.19 25.00
C GLN A 145 9.75 -12.90 25.73
N SER A 146 10.18 -11.90 24.95
CA SER A 146 10.09 -10.50 25.28
C SER A 146 9.10 -9.80 24.32
N THR A 147 8.65 -8.61 24.66
CA THR A 147 8.01 -7.74 23.66
C THR A 147 8.96 -7.51 22.46
N ASN A 148 10.26 -7.43 22.72
CA ASN A 148 11.28 -7.03 21.75
C ASN A 148 11.49 -8.05 20.63
N ASP A 149 10.99 -9.28 20.76
CA ASP A 149 10.99 -10.29 19.69
C ASP A 149 9.57 -10.64 19.23
N ALA A 150 8.61 -10.77 20.15
CA ALA A 150 7.24 -11.14 19.80
C ALA A 150 6.48 -10.04 19.06
N TYR A 151 6.67 -8.77 19.44
CA TYR A 151 5.98 -7.63 18.84
C TYR A 151 6.43 -7.36 17.40
N PRO A 152 7.74 -7.21 17.08
CA PRO A 152 8.18 -7.07 15.70
C PRO A 152 7.85 -8.29 14.84
N THR A 153 7.96 -9.52 15.37
CA THR A 153 7.51 -10.72 14.64
C THR A 153 6.04 -10.63 14.24
N ALA A 154 5.17 -10.17 15.14
CA ALA A 154 3.75 -9.97 14.84
C ALA A 154 3.51 -8.85 13.80
N ILE A 155 4.28 -7.76 13.83
CA ILE A 155 4.27 -6.70 12.81
C ILE A 155 4.64 -7.30 11.44
N HIS A 156 5.73 -8.05 11.37
CA HIS A 156 6.19 -8.68 10.14
C HIS A 156 5.12 -9.58 9.52
N ILE A 157 4.52 -10.46 10.30
CA ILE A 157 3.44 -11.34 9.86
C ILE A 157 2.22 -10.53 9.38
N GLY A 158 1.80 -9.53 10.17
CA GLY A 158 0.69 -8.65 9.84
C GLY A 158 0.93 -7.84 8.55
N MET A 159 2.13 -7.32 8.37
CA MET A 159 2.52 -6.57 7.18
C MET A 159 2.64 -7.47 5.94
N TYR A 160 3.10 -8.70 6.10
CA TYR A 160 3.11 -9.63 4.98
C TYR A 160 1.69 -10.00 4.52
N PHE A 161 0.74 -10.20 5.44
CA PHE A 161 -0.68 -10.30 5.09
C PHE A 161 -1.18 -9.06 4.33
N LYS A 162 -0.82 -7.86 4.78
CA LYS A 162 -1.18 -6.61 4.11
C LYS A 162 -0.61 -6.53 2.70
N HIS A 163 0.65 -6.95 2.53
CA HIS A 163 1.28 -7.03 1.21
C HIS A 163 0.50 -7.96 0.27
N LEU A 164 0.14 -9.16 0.74
CA LEU A 164 -0.65 -10.12 -0.05
C LEU A 164 -2.05 -9.59 -0.41
N GLN A 165 -2.62 -8.70 0.41
CA GLN A 165 -3.87 -8.00 0.08
C GLN A 165 -3.66 -6.87 -0.94
N LEU A 166 -2.56 -6.12 -0.85
CA LEU A 166 -2.29 -4.96 -1.71
C LEU A 166 -2.12 -5.32 -3.18
N LEU A 167 -1.38 -6.41 -3.46
CA LEU A 167 -0.99 -6.76 -4.82
C LEU A 167 -2.16 -6.95 -5.77
N PRO A 168 -3.21 -7.74 -5.45
CA PRO A 168 -4.35 -7.94 -6.36
C PRO A 168 -5.02 -6.61 -6.75
N HIS A 169 -5.17 -5.66 -5.83
CA HIS A 169 -5.79 -4.37 -6.12
C HIS A 169 -4.95 -3.51 -7.07
N LEU A 170 -3.62 -3.55 -6.93
CA LEU A 170 -2.71 -2.89 -7.87
C LEU A 170 -2.74 -3.57 -9.23
N GLU A 171 -2.76 -4.90 -9.28
CA GLU A 171 -2.85 -5.69 -10.54
C GLU A 171 -4.16 -5.42 -11.28
N GLU A 172 -5.29 -5.33 -10.57
CA GLU A 172 -6.58 -4.99 -11.15
C GLU A 172 -6.59 -3.56 -11.74
N LEU A 173 -5.98 -2.59 -11.05
CA LEU A 173 -5.83 -1.22 -11.57
C LEU A 173 -4.96 -1.21 -12.84
N ILE A 174 -3.84 -1.95 -12.86
CA ILE A 174 -2.97 -2.10 -14.03
C ILE A 174 -3.75 -2.72 -15.19
N ALA A 175 -4.52 -3.77 -14.93
CA ALA A 175 -5.34 -4.42 -15.94
C ALA A 175 -6.39 -3.47 -16.53
N SER A 176 -7.00 -2.61 -15.69
CA SER A 176 -7.94 -1.59 -16.15
C SER A 176 -7.27 -0.56 -17.08
N PHE A 177 -6.07 -0.09 -16.75
CA PHE A 177 -5.30 0.79 -17.63
C PHE A 177 -4.95 0.11 -18.95
N ARG A 178 -4.56 -1.18 -18.95
CA ARG A 178 -4.28 -1.95 -20.19
C ARG A 178 -5.51 -2.09 -21.04
N LYS A 179 -6.67 -2.38 -20.46
CA LYS A 179 -7.95 -2.47 -21.15
C LYS A 179 -8.27 -1.15 -21.87
N LYS A 180 -8.08 -0.01 -21.20
CA LYS A 180 -8.23 1.31 -21.84
C LYS A 180 -7.17 1.57 -22.90
N GLY A 181 -5.97 1.06 -22.70
CA GLY A 181 -4.90 1.10 -23.70
C GLY A 181 -5.28 0.36 -25.01
N GLU A 182 -5.94 -0.77 -24.91
CA GLU A 182 -6.48 -1.51 -26.05
C GLU A 182 -7.66 -0.79 -26.70
N GLU A 183 -8.64 -0.36 -25.89
CA GLU A 183 -9.83 0.38 -26.34
C GLU A 183 -9.47 1.64 -27.16
N PHE A 184 -8.44 2.37 -26.71
CA PHE A 184 -8.02 3.64 -27.33
C PHE A 184 -6.82 3.49 -28.28
N SER A 185 -6.51 2.27 -28.71
CA SER A 185 -5.30 1.97 -29.51
C SER A 185 -5.25 2.67 -30.85
N GLN A 186 -6.41 3.01 -31.42
CA GLN A 186 -6.53 3.66 -32.73
C GLN A 186 -6.81 5.17 -32.63
N ILE A 187 -6.97 5.72 -31.43
CA ILE A 187 -7.30 7.13 -31.24
C ILE A 187 -6.01 7.94 -31.20
N ILE A 188 -5.76 8.72 -32.25
CA ILE A 188 -4.61 9.62 -32.33
C ILE A 188 -4.83 10.82 -31.45
N LYS A 189 -3.76 11.22 -30.78
CA LYS A 189 -3.65 12.45 -29.98
C LYS A 189 -2.30 13.13 -30.21
N MET A 190 -2.20 14.40 -29.82
CA MET A 190 -0.91 15.05 -29.71
C MET A 190 -0.18 14.66 -28.43
N GLY A 191 1.00 14.08 -28.56
CA GLY A 191 1.92 13.89 -27.44
C GLY A 191 2.53 15.22 -27.01
N ARG A 192 2.73 15.40 -25.69
CA ARG A 192 3.28 16.64 -25.12
C ARG A 192 4.49 16.36 -24.26
N THR A 193 5.48 17.23 -24.35
CA THR A 193 6.63 17.30 -23.43
C THR A 193 6.74 18.72 -22.91
N GLN A 194 6.95 18.90 -21.60
CA GLN A 194 6.94 20.23 -20.94
C GLN A 194 5.62 21.00 -21.16
N LEU A 195 4.52 20.28 -21.38
CA LEU A 195 3.19 20.78 -21.74
C LEU A 195 3.08 21.40 -23.14
N GLU A 196 4.15 21.41 -23.92
CA GLU A 196 4.17 21.87 -25.32
C GLU A 196 3.92 20.70 -26.27
N ASP A 197 3.35 21.00 -27.44
CA ASP A 197 3.13 20.03 -28.50
C ASP A 197 4.44 19.37 -28.94
N ALA A 198 4.46 18.05 -29.01
CA ALA A 198 5.63 17.30 -29.42
C ALA A 198 5.36 16.56 -30.72
N VAL A 199 4.91 15.32 -30.65
CA VAL A 199 4.66 14.46 -31.79
C VAL A 199 3.37 13.67 -31.61
N PRO A 200 2.70 13.26 -32.70
CA PRO A 200 1.52 12.39 -32.61
C PRO A 200 1.84 11.05 -31.95
N MET A 201 0.87 10.57 -31.19
CA MET A 201 0.85 9.23 -30.57
C MET A 201 -0.61 8.77 -30.47
N THR A 202 -0.86 7.54 -29.99
CA THR A 202 -2.23 7.15 -29.66
C THR A 202 -2.55 7.39 -28.18
N LEU A 203 -3.82 7.63 -27.89
CA LEU A 203 -4.33 7.69 -26.52
C LEU A 203 -4.09 6.34 -25.82
N GLY A 204 -4.23 5.23 -26.57
CA GLY A 204 -3.93 3.89 -26.08
C GLY A 204 -2.49 3.73 -25.59
N GLN A 205 -1.50 4.34 -26.27
CA GLN A 205 -0.10 4.34 -25.80
C GLN A 205 0.05 5.06 -24.48
N THR A 206 -0.69 6.14 -24.23
CA THR A 206 -0.69 6.84 -22.93
C THR A 206 -1.16 5.92 -21.81
N PHE A 207 -2.29 5.23 -21.97
CA PHE A 207 -2.83 4.32 -20.97
C PHE A 207 -1.96 3.07 -20.76
N ASN A 208 -1.40 2.51 -21.83
CA ASN A 208 -0.42 1.43 -21.74
C ASN A 208 0.85 1.87 -20.99
N GLY A 209 1.30 3.11 -21.19
CA GLY A 209 2.40 3.70 -20.45
C GLY A 209 2.11 3.76 -18.94
N PHE A 210 0.91 4.18 -18.55
CA PHE A 210 0.48 4.17 -17.14
C PHE A 210 0.51 2.76 -16.55
N ALA A 211 -0.03 1.77 -17.27
CA ALA A 211 0.01 0.37 -16.84
C ALA A 211 1.45 -0.14 -16.65
N SER A 212 2.34 0.16 -17.61
CA SER A 212 3.71 -0.36 -17.60
C SER A 212 4.53 0.16 -16.44
N ILE A 213 4.46 1.48 -16.15
CA ILE A 213 5.21 2.05 -15.02
C ILE A 213 4.73 1.54 -13.66
N LEU A 214 3.45 1.15 -13.53
CA LEU A 214 2.94 0.53 -12.30
C LEU A 214 3.31 -0.95 -12.22
N GLN A 215 3.34 -1.66 -13.34
CA GLN A 215 3.74 -3.08 -13.41
C GLN A 215 5.13 -3.31 -12.82
N ASP A 216 6.07 -2.38 -13.07
CA ASP A 216 7.43 -2.46 -12.55
C ASP A 216 7.47 -2.42 -11.01
N GLU A 217 6.48 -1.78 -10.37
CA GLU A 217 6.46 -1.64 -8.90
C GLU A 217 6.02 -2.91 -8.18
N ILE A 218 5.37 -3.85 -8.85
CA ILE A 218 5.03 -5.15 -8.26
C ILE A 218 6.29 -5.91 -7.82
N ALA A 219 7.33 -5.91 -8.66
CA ALA A 219 8.60 -6.55 -8.33
C ALA A 219 9.27 -5.91 -7.10
N HIS A 220 9.28 -4.57 -7.03
CA HIS A 220 9.87 -3.83 -5.91
C HIS A 220 9.09 -4.02 -4.60
N LEU A 221 7.75 -4.08 -4.66
CA LEU A 221 6.92 -4.39 -3.49
C LEU A 221 7.18 -5.81 -3.00
N ASN A 222 7.27 -6.80 -3.90
CA ASN A 222 7.59 -8.18 -3.56
C ASN A 222 8.97 -8.32 -2.92
N GLU A 223 9.98 -7.65 -3.49
CA GLU A 223 11.35 -7.64 -2.96
C GLU A 223 11.37 -7.07 -1.53
N ALA A 224 10.76 -5.91 -1.32
CA ALA A 224 10.70 -5.29 0.00
C ALA A 224 9.86 -6.10 1.01
N ALA A 225 8.81 -6.78 0.56
CA ALA A 225 7.98 -7.60 1.44
C ALA A 225 8.67 -8.91 1.87
N ALA A 226 9.65 -9.40 1.10
CA ALA A 226 10.42 -10.58 1.46
C ALA A 226 11.18 -10.41 2.79
N ASP A 227 11.54 -9.19 3.17
CA ASP A 227 12.20 -8.88 4.43
C ASP A 227 11.29 -9.17 5.64
N PHE A 228 9.96 -9.09 5.49
CA PHE A 228 9.02 -9.48 6.55
C PHE A 228 9.02 -10.98 6.85
N LEU A 229 9.58 -11.82 5.99
CA LEU A 229 9.74 -13.24 6.24
C LEU A 229 10.99 -13.57 7.08
N VAL A 230 11.78 -12.56 7.44
CA VAL A 230 12.92 -12.70 8.35
C VAL A 230 12.54 -12.09 9.70
N VAL A 231 12.53 -12.89 10.76
CA VAL A 231 12.07 -12.48 12.09
C VAL A 231 13.16 -12.71 13.15
N ASN A 232 13.03 -12.02 14.28
CA ASN A 232 13.92 -12.15 15.42
C ASN A 232 13.32 -12.97 16.58
N MET A 233 12.30 -13.81 16.33
CA MET A 233 11.61 -14.59 17.38
C MET A 233 12.59 -15.51 18.11
N GLY A 234 12.64 -15.40 19.44
CA GLY A 234 13.61 -16.07 20.30
C GLY A 234 14.82 -15.22 20.67
N ALA A 235 14.93 -13.99 20.15
CA ALA A 235 15.92 -12.99 20.56
C ALA A 235 15.76 -12.59 22.02
N THR A 236 14.55 -12.65 22.53
CA THR A 236 14.15 -12.16 23.86
C THR A 236 14.47 -10.66 24.03
N ALA A 237 15.13 -10.26 25.10
CA ALA A 237 15.28 -8.85 25.46
C ALA A 237 16.18 -8.05 24.49
N ILE A 238 17.32 -8.60 24.08
CA ILE A 238 18.37 -7.89 23.34
C ILE A 238 19.05 -8.77 22.24
N GLY A 239 18.46 -9.88 21.87
CA GLY A 239 19.04 -10.78 20.86
C GLY A 239 19.88 -11.92 21.39
N THR A 240 20.08 -12.03 22.71
CA THR A 240 20.93 -13.08 23.32
C THR A 240 20.15 -14.35 23.66
N GLY A 241 18.81 -14.34 23.56
CA GLY A 241 17.95 -15.47 23.90
C GLY A 241 17.86 -15.75 25.40
N ILE A 242 18.23 -14.80 26.25
CA ILE A 242 18.19 -15.00 27.71
C ILE A 242 16.76 -15.30 28.17
N CYS A 243 16.60 -16.21 29.12
CA CYS A 243 15.32 -16.71 29.64
C CYS A 243 14.52 -17.58 28.66
N ALA A 244 15.04 -17.92 27.49
CA ALA A 244 14.48 -18.95 26.62
C ALA A 244 15.28 -20.25 26.74
N GLU A 245 14.59 -21.38 26.59
CA GLU A 245 15.26 -22.70 26.55
C GLU A 245 16.05 -22.86 25.23
N PRO A 246 17.16 -23.60 25.24
CA PRO A 246 17.89 -23.92 24.01
C PRO A 246 17.01 -24.59 22.97
N GLY A 247 17.06 -24.10 21.72
CA GLY A 247 16.22 -24.60 20.62
C GLY A 247 14.84 -23.91 20.49
N TYR A 248 14.52 -22.98 21.38
CA TYR A 248 13.23 -22.27 21.33
C TYR A 248 13.02 -21.50 20.01
N ALA A 249 14.02 -20.74 19.57
CA ALA A 249 13.92 -19.93 18.35
C ALA A 249 13.63 -20.82 17.12
N GLU A 250 14.37 -21.91 16.95
CA GLU A 250 14.24 -22.84 15.82
C GLU A 250 12.85 -23.52 15.83
N LYS A 251 12.36 -23.90 17.02
CA LYS A 251 11.02 -24.49 17.16
C LYS A 251 9.91 -23.47 16.85
N CYS A 252 10.06 -22.24 17.29
CA CYS A 252 9.14 -21.15 16.92
C CYS A 252 9.09 -20.94 15.40
N ILE A 253 10.24 -20.91 14.72
CA ILE A 253 10.27 -20.76 13.27
C ILE A 253 9.61 -21.94 12.57
N ALA A 254 9.83 -23.16 13.04
CA ALA A 254 9.16 -24.35 12.51
C ALA A 254 7.63 -24.23 12.65
N ALA A 255 7.14 -23.82 13.83
CA ALA A 255 5.73 -23.62 14.10
C ALA A 255 5.14 -22.46 13.25
N LEU A 256 5.86 -21.33 13.10
CA LEU A 256 5.42 -20.22 12.24
C LEU A 256 5.26 -20.67 10.78
N ARG A 257 6.20 -21.48 10.27
CA ARG A 257 6.10 -22.06 8.92
C ARG A 257 4.91 -23.00 8.78
N GLU A 258 4.68 -23.84 9.78
CA GLU A 258 3.53 -24.76 9.80
C GLU A 258 2.20 -24.02 9.78
N ILE A 259 2.06 -22.99 10.61
CA ILE A 259 0.82 -22.21 10.74
C ILE A 259 0.53 -21.39 9.49
N THR A 260 1.57 -20.74 8.93
CA THR A 260 1.39 -19.77 7.84
C THR A 260 1.54 -20.35 6.44
N GLY A 261 2.29 -21.43 6.30
CA GLY A 261 2.75 -21.96 5.00
C GLY A 261 3.81 -21.10 4.32
N TRP A 262 4.36 -20.09 4.99
CA TRP A 262 5.35 -19.16 4.44
C TRP A 262 6.78 -19.59 4.79
N ASP A 263 7.77 -19.20 3.96
CA ASP A 263 9.18 -19.46 4.22
C ASP A 263 9.77 -18.44 5.24
N ILE A 264 9.17 -18.42 6.44
CA ILE A 264 9.66 -17.58 7.54
C ILE A 264 11.03 -18.11 8.00
N ARG A 265 11.96 -17.22 8.21
CA ARG A 265 13.35 -17.52 8.58
C ARG A 265 13.75 -16.74 9.82
N LEU A 266 14.61 -17.35 10.61
CA LEU A 266 15.28 -16.65 11.71
C LEU A 266 16.35 -15.72 11.14
N SER A 267 16.48 -14.52 11.69
CA SER A 267 17.61 -13.64 11.37
C SER A 267 18.94 -14.31 11.70
N SER A 268 19.94 -14.04 10.88
CA SER A 268 21.30 -14.56 11.09
C SER A 268 22.01 -13.98 12.32
N ASP A 269 21.62 -12.79 12.75
CA ASP A 269 22.07 -12.11 13.96
C ASP A 269 20.87 -11.50 14.69
N LEU A 270 20.52 -12.08 15.84
CA LEU A 270 19.37 -11.67 16.62
C LEU A 270 19.63 -10.36 17.39
N VAL A 271 20.89 -10.01 17.70
CA VAL A 271 21.21 -8.75 18.36
C VAL A 271 20.97 -7.59 17.41
N GLY A 272 21.52 -7.68 16.19
CA GLY A 272 21.25 -6.69 15.15
C GLY A 272 19.77 -6.56 14.82
N ALA A 273 19.09 -7.69 14.63
CA ALA A 273 17.67 -7.73 14.26
C ALA A 273 16.71 -7.21 15.34
N THR A 274 17.15 -7.10 16.60
CA THR A 274 16.30 -6.55 17.68
C THR A 274 16.23 -5.01 17.64
N SER A 275 17.20 -4.36 17.02
CA SER A 275 17.21 -2.88 16.87
C SER A 275 16.98 -2.42 15.43
N ASP A 276 17.16 -3.30 14.45
CA ASP A 276 17.00 -2.97 13.03
C ASP A 276 15.54 -3.07 12.59
N THR A 277 15.02 -1.95 12.09
CA THR A 277 13.67 -1.82 11.54
C THR A 277 13.69 -1.51 10.04
N SER A 278 14.79 -1.82 9.35
CA SER A 278 14.98 -1.50 7.91
C SER A 278 13.93 -2.16 7.00
N CYS A 279 13.36 -3.30 7.40
CA CYS A 279 12.24 -3.92 6.66
C CYS A 279 11.01 -2.99 6.54
N LEU A 280 10.64 -2.28 7.61
CA LEU A 280 9.54 -1.29 7.59
C LEU A 280 9.91 -0.07 6.75
N VAL A 281 11.15 0.44 6.89
CA VAL A 281 11.65 1.56 6.08
C VAL A 281 11.68 1.20 4.60
N GLY A 282 12.19 0.02 4.25
CA GLY A 282 12.25 -0.49 2.87
C GLY A 282 10.87 -0.61 2.23
N TYR A 283 9.91 -1.22 2.95
CA TYR A 283 8.55 -1.37 2.44
C TYR A 283 7.81 -0.04 2.32
N ALA A 284 7.96 0.87 3.29
CA ALA A 284 7.42 2.22 3.21
C ALA A 284 7.99 2.99 2.00
N SER A 285 9.28 2.84 1.73
CA SER A 285 9.93 3.43 0.54
C SER A 285 9.45 2.82 -0.77
N ALA A 286 9.14 1.52 -0.82
CA ALA A 286 8.53 0.89 -1.99
C ALA A 286 7.11 1.44 -2.23
N MET A 287 6.29 1.61 -1.18
CA MET A 287 4.98 2.26 -1.28
C MET A 287 5.09 3.72 -1.77
N LYS A 288 6.08 4.49 -1.28
CA LYS A 288 6.35 5.85 -1.77
C LYS A 288 6.63 5.87 -3.27
N ARG A 289 7.40 4.92 -3.81
CA ARG A 289 7.66 4.81 -5.26
C ARG A 289 6.36 4.65 -6.05
N VAL A 290 5.45 3.77 -5.60
CA VAL A 290 4.11 3.63 -6.19
C VAL A 290 3.38 4.97 -6.16
N CYS A 291 3.40 5.67 -5.03
CA CYS A 291 2.74 6.97 -4.85
C CYS A 291 3.26 8.05 -5.81
N VAL A 292 4.57 8.10 -6.07
CA VAL A 292 5.17 9.04 -7.05
C VAL A 292 4.58 8.80 -8.44
N LYS A 293 4.48 7.52 -8.86
CA LYS A 293 3.89 7.17 -10.16
C LYS A 293 2.39 7.45 -10.20
N MET A 294 1.66 7.11 -9.14
CA MET A 294 0.23 7.41 -9.04
C MET A 294 -0.06 8.91 -9.11
N ASN A 295 0.75 9.76 -8.46
CA ASN A 295 0.61 11.21 -8.55
C ASN A 295 0.78 11.70 -10.00
N LYS A 296 1.80 11.21 -10.70
CA LYS A 296 2.01 11.55 -12.13
C LYS A 296 0.80 11.13 -12.96
N ILE A 297 0.32 9.91 -12.82
CA ILE A 297 -0.83 9.40 -13.56
C ILE A 297 -2.09 10.23 -13.28
N CYS A 298 -2.39 10.49 -12.00
CA CYS A 298 -3.57 11.27 -11.61
C CYS A 298 -3.50 12.72 -12.07
N ASN A 299 -2.31 13.34 -12.06
CA ASN A 299 -2.13 14.68 -12.61
C ASN A 299 -2.39 14.72 -14.12
N ASP A 300 -1.91 13.73 -14.85
CA ASP A 300 -2.19 13.62 -16.29
C ASP A 300 -3.67 13.37 -16.57
N LEU A 301 -4.32 12.47 -15.84
CA LEU A 301 -5.76 12.22 -15.98
C LEU A 301 -6.57 13.50 -15.76
N ARG A 302 -6.24 14.29 -14.75
CA ARG A 302 -6.90 15.57 -14.46
C ARG A 302 -6.65 16.61 -15.55
N LEU A 303 -5.42 16.70 -16.05
CA LEU A 303 -5.03 17.68 -17.06
C LEU A 303 -5.64 17.34 -18.43
N LEU A 304 -5.52 16.08 -18.87
CA LEU A 304 -6.01 15.64 -20.17
C LEU A 304 -7.55 15.66 -20.24
N ALA A 305 -8.25 15.45 -19.11
CA ALA A 305 -9.70 15.57 -19.01
C ALA A 305 -10.22 16.98 -18.71
N SER A 306 -9.33 17.98 -18.66
CA SER A 306 -9.70 19.36 -18.29
C SER A 306 -10.68 19.99 -19.28
N GLY A 307 -11.58 20.81 -18.79
CA GLY A 307 -12.55 21.52 -19.62
C GLY A 307 -13.97 21.46 -19.08
N PRO A 308 -14.96 21.07 -19.87
CA PRO A 308 -14.91 20.33 -21.16
C PRO A 308 -14.66 21.20 -22.41
N ARG A 309 -14.88 22.52 -22.37
CA ARG A 309 -14.79 23.38 -23.56
C ARG A 309 -13.52 24.22 -23.65
N CYS A 310 -12.99 24.63 -22.49
CA CYS A 310 -11.84 25.53 -22.38
C CYS A 310 -10.56 24.83 -21.86
N GLY A 311 -10.50 23.52 -21.89
CA GLY A 311 -9.35 22.72 -21.51
C GLY A 311 -8.94 21.79 -22.64
N LEU A 312 -8.08 20.81 -22.32
CA LEU A 312 -7.61 19.81 -23.30
C LEU A 312 -8.76 18.91 -23.76
N GLY A 313 -9.47 18.30 -22.81
CA GLY A 313 -10.69 17.55 -23.12
C GLY A 313 -10.48 16.33 -24.02
N GLU A 314 -9.30 15.68 -23.93
CA GLU A 314 -9.00 14.48 -24.75
C GLU A 314 -9.88 13.28 -24.42
N PHE A 315 -10.38 13.21 -23.19
CA PHE A 315 -11.35 12.23 -22.72
C PHE A 315 -12.21 12.79 -21.59
N ASN A 316 -13.31 12.14 -21.30
CA ASN A 316 -14.20 12.45 -20.19
C ASN A 316 -14.03 11.43 -19.08
N LEU A 317 -13.93 11.90 -17.85
CA LEU A 317 -14.00 11.09 -16.64
C LEU A 317 -15.47 10.87 -16.23
N PRO A 318 -15.81 9.76 -15.58
CA PRO A 318 -17.15 9.55 -15.03
C PRO A 318 -17.56 10.67 -14.07
N ALA A 319 -18.81 11.12 -14.18
CA ALA A 319 -19.39 12.13 -13.28
C ALA A 319 -19.76 11.48 -11.94
N MET A 320 -18.96 11.68 -10.90
CA MET A 320 -19.16 11.03 -9.60
C MET A 320 -20.06 11.84 -8.65
N GLN A 321 -19.98 13.16 -8.72
CA GLN A 321 -20.75 14.06 -7.86
C GLN A 321 -20.80 15.48 -8.44
N PRO A 322 -21.80 16.32 -8.05
CA PRO A 322 -21.77 17.74 -8.38
C PRO A 322 -20.47 18.38 -7.86
N GLY A 323 -19.80 19.13 -8.71
CA GLY A 323 -18.46 19.66 -8.43
C GLY A 323 -18.43 21.05 -7.79
N SER A 324 -19.60 21.71 -7.63
CA SER A 324 -19.66 23.08 -7.10
C SER A 324 -21.02 23.37 -6.47
N SER A 325 -20.98 24.12 -5.38
CA SER A 325 -22.18 24.64 -4.72
C SER A 325 -22.73 25.91 -5.36
N ILE A 326 -21.97 26.55 -6.26
CA ILE A 326 -22.29 27.84 -6.89
C ILE A 326 -22.28 27.80 -8.43
N MET A 327 -21.62 26.81 -9.03
CA MET A 327 -21.49 26.66 -10.49
C MET A 327 -22.32 25.46 -10.97
N PRO A 328 -23.58 25.65 -11.44
CA PRO A 328 -24.40 24.53 -11.92
C PRO A 328 -23.73 23.81 -13.10
N GLY A 329 -23.76 22.49 -13.08
CA GLY A 329 -23.21 21.65 -14.14
C GLY A 329 -21.69 21.41 -14.09
N LYS A 330 -20.98 22.01 -13.12
CA LYS A 330 -19.55 21.73 -12.95
C LYS A 330 -19.34 20.34 -12.30
N VAL A 331 -18.54 19.50 -12.92
CA VAL A 331 -18.10 18.19 -12.41
C VAL A 331 -16.59 18.19 -12.29
N ASN A 332 -16.06 17.82 -11.13
CA ASN A 332 -14.65 17.78 -10.86
C ASN A 332 -14.08 16.35 -10.96
N PRO A 333 -12.78 16.19 -11.25
CA PRO A 333 -12.10 14.90 -11.34
C PRO A 333 -11.76 14.35 -9.93
N VAL A 334 -12.78 14.14 -9.08
CA VAL A 334 -12.61 13.87 -7.65
C VAL A 334 -11.88 12.57 -7.32
N SER A 335 -11.99 11.53 -8.18
CA SER A 335 -11.29 10.26 -7.96
C SER A 335 -9.78 10.38 -8.14
N PRO A 336 -9.24 10.99 -9.21
CA PRO A 336 -7.81 11.29 -9.27
C PRO A 336 -7.35 12.25 -8.16
N GLU A 337 -8.18 13.21 -7.74
CA GLU A 337 -7.83 14.14 -6.65
C GLU A 337 -7.66 13.41 -5.32
N VAL A 338 -8.56 12.51 -4.96
CA VAL A 338 -8.44 11.74 -3.71
C VAL A 338 -7.23 10.80 -3.77
N MET A 339 -6.91 10.21 -4.93
CA MET A 339 -5.72 9.40 -5.07
C MET A 339 -4.43 10.21 -4.90
N ASN A 340 -4.38 11.46 -5.38
CA ASN A 340 -3.28 12.38 -5.07
C ASN A 340 -3.13 12.61 -3.56
N GLN A 341 -4.24 12.85 -2.84
CA GLN A 341 -4.21 13.05 -1.39
C GLN A 341 -3.75 11.80 -0.64
N ILE A 342 -4.20 10.62 -1.06
CA ILE A 342 -3.71 9.34 -0.53
C ILE A 342 -2.19 9.24 -0.72
N ALA A 343 -1.70 9.52 -1.92
CA ALA A 343 -0.27 9.46 -2.21
C ALA A 343 0.54 10.43 -1.33
N TYR A 344 0.06 11.65 -1.10
CA TYR A 344 0.71 12.62 -0.20
C TYR A 344 0.72 12.11 1.25
N LYS A 345 -0.38 11.51 1.71
CA LYS A 345 -0.47 10.96 3.08
C LYS A 345 0.51 9.79 3.27
N VAL A 346 0.58 8.87 2.31
CA VAL A 346 1.52 7.73 2.33
C VAL A 346 2.98 8.21 2.31
N MET A 347 3.31 9.23 1.50
CA MET A 347 4.65 9.83 1.50
C MET A 347 4.99 10.48 2.85
N GLY A 348 4.02 11.12 3.50
CA GLY A 348 4.20 11.66 4.85
C GLY A 348 4.42 10.56 5.91
N ASN A 349 3.69 9.45 5.78
CA ASN A 349 3.87 8.28 6.63
C ASN A 349 5.27 7.66 6.43
N GLU A 350 5.75 7.55 5.17
CA GLU A 350 7.10 7.05 4.88
C GLU A 350 8.19 7.91 5.53
N LEU A 351 8.06 9.22 5.49
CA LEU A 351 8.99 10.11 6.18
C LEU A 351 8.97 9.86 7.70
N CYS A 352 7.78 9.67 8.29
CA CYS A 352 7.65 9.33 9.71
C CYS A 352 8.35 7.99 10.02
N VAL A 353 8.14 6.97 9.19
CA VAL A 353 8.80 5.65 9.33
C VAL A 353 10.32 5.79 9.23
N THR A 354 10.83 6.57 8.29
CA THR A 354 12.27 6.81 8.15
C THR A 354 12.85 7.50 9.38
N MET A 355 12.22 8.56 9.90
CA MET A 355 12.65 9.26 11.11
C MET A 355 12.59 8.37 12.36
N ALA A 356 11.56 7.54 12.47
CA ALA A 356 11.43 6.60 13.58
C ALA A 356 12.45 5.46 13.47
N GLY A 357 12.79 5.01 12.26
CA GLY A 357 13.82 4.00 12.01
C GLY A 357 15.20 4.48 12.43
N GLU A 358 15.58 5.73 12.12
CA GLU A 358 16.87 6.30 12.51
C GLU A 358 17.00 6.56 14.01
N ALA A 359 15.88 6.58 14.75
CA ALA A 359 15.86 6.88 16.19
C ALA A 359 16.23 5.68 17.08
N ALA A 360 16.57 4.54 16.50
CA ALA A 360 17.05 3.37 17.27
C ALA A 360 18.27 3.73 18.10
N GLN A 361 18.31 3.21 19.33
CA GLN A 361 19.42 3.41 20.23
C GLN A 361 19.83 2.07 20.85
N MET A 362 21.11 1.73 20.74
CA MET A 362 21.67 0.48 21.26
C MET A 362 20.91 -0.74 20.72
N GLU A 363 20.42 -1.62 21.57
CA GLU A 363 19.90 -2.93 21.19
C GLU A 363 18.39 -2.94 20.94
N LEU A 364 17.72 -1.78 20.77
CA LEU A 364 16.28 -1.72 20.52
C LEU A 364 15.88 -0.45 19.76
N ASN A 365 14.87 -0.55 18.91
CA ASN A 365 14.13 0.59 18.41
C ASN A 365 12.78 0.73 19.14
N ALA A 366 12.69 1.71 20.03
CA ALA A 366 11.46 1.96 20.80
C ALA A 366 10.33 2.62 20.00
N MET A 367 10.58 3.01 18.73
CA MET A 367 9.63 3.75 17.88
C MET A 367 8.83 2.84 16.93
N GLU A 368 8.97 1.53 17.01
CA GLU A 368 8.22 0.57 16.22
C GLU A 368 6.69 0.78 16.21
N PRO A 369 6.02 1.19 17.31
CA PRO A 369 4.58 1.41 17.30
C PRO A 369 4.10 2.42 16.25
N VAL A 370 4.76 3.57 16.14
CA VAL A 370 4.39 4.57 15.13
C VAL A 370 4.74 4.11 13.71
N MET A 371 5.84 3.34 13.56
CA MET A 371 6.20 2.77 12.26
C MET A 371 5.16 1.76 11.79
N ALA A 372 4.72 0.86 12.67
CA ALA A 372 3.66 -0.09 12.38
C ALA A 372 2.37 0.62 11.99
N GLN A 373 1.92 1.61 12.77
CA GLN A 373 0.72 2.38 12.48
C GLN A 373 0.79 3.02 11.08
N CYS A 374 1.89 3.72 10.77
CA CYS A 374 2.09 4.36 9.47
C CYS A 374 2.08 3.36 8.31
N CYS A 375 2.72 2.19 8.47
CA CYS A 375 2.77 1.18 7.41
C CYS A 375 1.41 0.53 7.17
N PHE A 376 0.71 0.09 8.22
CA PHE A 376 -0.63 -0.50 8.11
C PHE A 376 -1.62 0.48 7.48
N GLU A 377 -1.68 1.74 7.97
CA GLU A 377 -2.53 2.80 7.42
C GLU A 377 -2.24 3.04 5.95
N SER A 378 -0.96 3.07 5.56
CA SER A 378 -0.55 3.34 4.18
C SER A 378 -1.04 2.26 3.22
N VAL A 379 -0.96 0.98 3.61
CA VAL A 379 -1.47 -0.12 2.79
C VAL A 379 -2.99 -0.03 2.63
N ASP A 380 -3.73 0.24 3.71
CA ASP A 380 -5.19 0.37 3.64
C ASP A 380 -5.62 1.54 2.75
N LEU A 381 -4.93 2.67 2.85
CA LEU A 381 -5.16 3.82 1.99
C LEU A 381 -4.90 3.49 0.51
N LEU A 382 -3.83 2.75 0.20
CA LEU A 382 -3.50 2.36 -1.17
C LEU A 382 -4.52 1.37 -1.74
N ILE A 383 -4.92 0.34 -1.00
CA ILE A 383 -5.95 -0.62 -1.42
C ILE A 383 -7.25 0.12 -1.80
N ASN A 384 -7.77 0.94 -0.88
CA ASN A 384 -9.00 1.69 -1.10
C ASN A 384 -8.86 2.73 -2.23
N GLY A 385 -7.67 3.33 -2.35
CA GLY A 385 -7.34 4.29 -3.40
C GLY A 385 -7.32 3.66 -4.79
N PHE A 386 -6.69 2.50 -4.94
CA PHE A 386 -6.65 1.76 -6.21
C PHE A 386 -8.04 1.33 -6.66
N ASP A 387 -8.85 0.78 -5.76
CA ASP A 387 -10.23 0.39 -6.07
C ASP A 387 -11.09 1.58 -6.45
N THR A 388 -10.96 2.69 -5.71
CA THR A 388 -11.71 3.92 -6.00
C THR A 388 -11.30 4.48 -7.37
N LEU A 389 -10.00 4.58 -7.66
CA LEU A 389 -9.52 5.10 -8.94
C LEU A 389 -9.96 4.20 -10.09
N ARG A 390 -9.85 2.88 -9.94
CA ARG A 390 -10.27 1.91 -10.95
C ARG A 390 -11.77 2.03 -11.23
N THR A 391 -12.59 1.78 -10.21
CA THR A 391 -14.04 1.60 -10.39
C THR A 391 -14.79 2.92 -10.61
N ARG A 392 -14.29 4.03 -10.05
CA ARG A 392 -14.95 5.35 -10.12
C ARG A 392 -14.33 6.28 -11.15
N CYS A 393 -13.23 5.87 -11.79
CA CYS A 393 -12.56 6.69 -12.80
C CYS A 393 -12.19 5.87 -14.03
N VAL A 394 -11.12 5.03 -13.96
CA VAL A 394 -10.47 4.44 -15.11
C VAL A 394 -11.42 3.59 -15.95
N ASP A 395 -12.21 2.70 -15.33
CA ASP A 395 -13.14 1.81 -16.04
C ASP A 395 -14.19 2.57 -16.88
N GLY A 396 -14.55 3.76 -16.46
CA GLY A 396 -15.59 4.57 -17.09
C GLY A 396 -15.08 5.72 -17.97
N ILE A 397 -13.77 5.82 -18.25
CA ILE A 397 -13.22 6.85 -19.15
C ILE A 397 -13.72 6.64 -20.59
N ILE A 398 -14.16 7.73 -21.21
CA ILE A 398 -14.62 7.78 -22.61
C ILE A 398 -13.76 8.77 -23.36
N ALA A 399 -13.11 8.34 -24.45
CA ALA A 399 -12.28 9.21 -25.28
C ALA A 399 -13.13 10.20 -26.10
N ASN A 400 -12.60 11.40 -26.28
CA ASN A 400 -13.13 12.43 -27.19
C ASN A 400 -12.31 12.39 -28.50
N GLU A 401 -12.59 11.37 -29.33
CA GLU A 401 -11.81 11.08 -30.54
C GLU A 401 -11.70 12.29 -31.49
N ASP A 402 -12.81 12.98 -31.75
CA ASP A 402 -12.82 14.14 -32.63
C ASP A 402 -11.92 15.27 -32.09
N ARG A 403 -11.97 15.50 -30.77
CA ARG A 403 -11.12 16.50 -30.11
C ARG A 403 -9.63 16.14 -30.26
N CYS A 404 -9.27 14.91 -29.99
CA CYS A 404 -7.91 14.42 -30.16
C CYS A 404 -7.41 14.59 -31.60
N ARG A 405 -8.28 14.25 -32.57
CA ARG A 405 -7.97 14.37 -34.01
C ARG A 405 -7.78 15.84 -34.42
N GLU A 406 -8.67 16.73 -33.98
CA GLU A 406 -8.56 18.18 -34.27
C GLU A 406 -7.27 18.77 -33.73
N GLU A 407 -6.86 18.43 -32.51
CA GLU A 407 -5.60 18.87 -31.91
C GLU A 407 -4.38 18.45 -32.75
N VAL A 408 -4.35 17.19 -33.22
CA VAL A 408 -3.28 16.71 -34.11
C VAL A 408 -3.27 17.51 -35.44
N HIS A 409 -4.44 17.73 -36.06
CA HIS A 409 -4.51 18.47 -37.31
C HIS A 409 -4.09 19.93 -37.21
N HIS A 410 -4.31 20.56 -36.06
CA HIS A 410 -3.92 21.96 -35.83
C HIS A 410 -2.48 22.13 -35.31
N SER A 411 -1.87 21.06 -34.82
CA SER A 411 -0.54 21.12 -34.24
C SER A 411 0.55 21.25 -35.30
N ILE A 412 1.51 22.15 -35.06
CA ILE A 412 2.72 22.24 -35.85
C ILE A 412 3.64 21.02 -35.64
N GLY A 413 3.53 20.36 -34.53
CA GLY A 413 4.29 19.14 -34.20
C GLY A 413 4.16 18.01 -35.22
N VAL A 414 3.07 18.00 -36.00
CA VAL A 414 2.86 17.06 -37.11
C VAL A 414 4.00 17.13 -38.15
N VAL A 415 4.65 18.26 -38.32
CA VAL A 415 5.79 18.42 -39.24
C VAL A 415 6.93 17.45 -38.90
N THR A 416 7.07 17.04 -37.67
CA THR A 416 8.11 16.11 -37.23
C THR A 416 7.92 14.71 -37.85
N ALA A 417 6.68 14.29 -38.04
CA ALA A 417 6.38 13.03 -38.74
C ALA A 417 6.79 13.08 -40.23
N LEU A 418 6.88 14.25 -40.81
CA LEU A 418 7.30 14.47 -42.19
C LEU A 418 8.82 14.53 -42.37
N ASN A 419 9.60 14.79 -41.30
CA ASN A 419 11.05 14.94 -41.34
C ASN A 419 11.80 13.83 -42.09
N PRO A 420 11.47 12.52 -41.90
CA PRO A 420 12.17 11.44 -42.57
C PRO A 420 12.01 11.49 -44.11
N VAL A 421 10.92 12.10 -44.60
CA VAL A 421 10.59 12.20 -46.02
C VAL A 421 11.04 13.52 -46.65
N ILE A 422 10.65 14.65 -46.06
CA ILE A 422 10.91 15.99 -46.64
C ILE A 422 12.22 16.64 -46.16
N GLY A 423 12.84 16.07 -45.13
CA GLY A 423 14.08 16.55 -44.52
C GLY A 423 13.90 17.74 -43.60
N TYR A 424 14.81 17.91 -42.65
CA TYR A 424 14.75 18.95 -41.60
C TYR A 424 14.61 20.36 -42.12
N LYS A 425 15.32 20.72 -43.20
CA LYS A 425 15.30 22.07 -43.76
C LYS A 425 13.91 22.49 -44.29
N ASN A 426 13.23 21.59 -44.99
CA ASN A 426 11.86 21.81 -45.49
C ASN A 426 10.87 21.83 -44.32
N SER A 427 11.01 20.92 -43.39
CA SER A 427 10.18 20.88 -42.18
C SER A 427 10.28 22.19 -41.38
N THR A 428 11.48 22.76 -41.22
CA THR A 428 11.67 24.05 -40.53
C THR A 428 10.99 25.21 -41.27
N LYS A 429 11.02 25.21 -42.61
CA LYS A 429 10.33 26.23 -43.40
C LYS A 429 8.82 26.16 -43.23
N ILE A 430 8.27 24.98 -43.38
CA ILE A 430 6.82 24.71 -43.20
C ILE A 430 6.35 25.04 -41.77
N ALA A 431 7.11 24.64 -40.76
CA ALA A 431 6.79 24.95 -39.37
C ALA A 431 6.77 26.47 -39.11
N LYS A 432 7.77 27.21 -39.64
CA LYS A 432 7.83 28.68 -39.53
C LYS A 432 6.64 29.33 -40.19
N GLU A 433 6.32 28.93 -41.42
CA GLU A 433 5.20 29.48 -42.19
C GLU A 433 3.86 29.20 -41.51
N ALA A 434 3.68 27.97 -40.96
CA ALA A 434 2.49 27.62 -40.20
C ALA A 434 2.31 28.49 -38.96
N LEU A 435 3.42 28.82 -38.25
CA LEU A 435 3.42 29.74 -37.10
C LEU A 435 3.04 31.17 -37.49
N GLU A 436 3.56 31.63 -38.61
CA GLU A 436 3.36 33.03 -39.06
C GLU A 436 1.96 33.23 -39.67
N THR A 437 1.43 32.24 -40.38
CA THR A 437 0.19 32.36 -41.16
C THR A 437 -1.04 31.77 -40.46
N GLY A 438 -0.84 30.86 -39.50
CA GLY A 438 -1.93 30.07 -38.91
C GLY A 438 -2.50 28.97 -39.81
N VAL A 439 -1.90 28.77 -41.01
CA VAL A 439 -2.30 27.69 -41.93
C VAL A 439 -1.73 26.38 -41.44
N SER A 440 -2.50 25.28 -41.53
CA SER A 440 -2.06 23.97 -41.07
C SER A 440 -0.85 23.45 -41.86
N VAL A 441 0.03 22.71 -41.19
CA VAL A 441 1.16 22.01 -41.83
C VAL A 441 0.71 21.17 -43.01
N TYR A 442 -0.42 20.47 -42.87
CA TYR A 442 -1.03 19.63 -43.92
C TYR A 442 -1.29 20.47 -45.20
N GLN A 443 -1.97 21.60 -45.05
CA GLN A 443 -2.32 22.46 -46.20
C GLN A 443 -1.07 23.08 -46.83
N LEU A 444 -0.12 23.54 -46.05
CA LEU A 444 1.12 24.14 -46.56
C LEU A 444 1.96 23.16 -47.39
N VAL A 445 2.03 21.87 -46.96
CA VAL A 445 2.73 20.84 -47.71
C VAL A 445 2.08 20.59 -49.06
N LEU A 446 0.75 20.64 -49.13
CA LEU A 446 0.00 20.53 -50.39
C LEU A 446 0.19 21.79 -51.26
N ASP A 447 0.04 22.97 -50.73
CA ASP A 447 0.14 24.25 -51.44
C ASP A 447 1.53 24.44 -52.06
N HIS A 448 2.57 23.99 -51.34
CA HIS A 448 3.95 24.01 -51.87
C HIS A 448 4.27 22.84 -52.80
N GLY A 449 3.34 21.91 -53.01
CA GLY A 449 3.50 20.74 -53.90
C GLY A 449 4.63 19.81 -53.47
N ILE A 450 4.96 19.75 -52.16
CA ILE A 450 6.05 18.92 -51.62
C ILE A 450 5.68 17.45 -51.66
N LEU A 451 4.44 17.15 -51.34
CA LEU A 451 3.84 15.79 -51.35
C LEU A 451 2.45 15.83 -52.00
N THR A 452 1.98 14.72 -52.55
CA THR A 452 0.57 14.58 -52.91
C THR A 452 -0.29 14.35 -51.66
N LYS A 453 -1.60 14.48 -51.84
CA LYS A 453 -2.56 14.20 -50.76
C LYS A 453 -2.43 12.75 -50.29
N GLU A 454 -2.34 11.80 -51.20
CA GLU A 454 -2.22 10.37 -50.91
C GLU A 454 -0.93 10.02 -50.17
N GLU A 455 0.20 10.66 -50.57
CA GLU A 455 1.49 10.51 -49.85
C GLU A 455 1.41 11.09 -48.46
N LEU A 456 0.83 12.25 -48.30
CA LEU A 456 0.67 12.94 -47.03
C LEU A 456 -0.26 12.17 -46.08
N ASP A 457 -1.40 11.71 -46.57
CA ASP A 457 -2.35 10.87 -45.83
C ASP A 457 -1.70 9.55 -45.36
N THR A 458 -0.82 8.98 -46.21
CA THR A 458 -0.07 7.77 -45.84
C THR A 458 0.93 8.06 -44.73
N ILE A 459 1.73 9.14 -44.81
CA ILE A 459 2.72 9.48 -43.77
C ILE A 459 2.03 9.80 -42.45
N LEU A 460 0.92 10.53 -42.52
CA LEU A 460 0.16 10.99 -41.33
C LEU A 460 -0.92 9.98 -40.90
N SER A 461 -0.90 8.75 -41.46
CA SER A 461 -1.77 7.71 -40.91
C SER A 461 -1.35 7.31 -39.50
N PRO A 462 -2.30 6.88 -38.65
CA PRO A 462 -2.02 6.47 -37.29
C PRO A 462 -0.87 5.46 -37.22
N GLU A 463 -0.87 4.46 -38.06
CA GLU A 463 0.08 3.35 -38.07
C GLU A 463 1.52 3.83 -38.33
N ASN A 464 1.67 4.91 -39.09
CA ASN A 464 2.97 5.46 -39.50
C ASN A 464 3.50 6.54 -38.55
N MET A 465 2.64 7.19 -37.77
CA MET A 465 3.05 8.24 -36.83
C MET A 465 3.44 7.73 -35.44
N ILE A 466 2.99 6.55 -35.05
CA ILE A 466 3.13 6.05 -33.67
C ILE A 466 4.33 5.14 -33.44
N LYS A 467 5.09 4.83 -34.48
CA LYS A 467 6.28 3.96 -34.42
C LYS A 467 7.24 4.29 -35.56
N PRO A 468 8.53 3.94 -35.43
CA PRO A 468 9.46 4.07 -36.54
C PRO A 468 9.02 3.24 -37.74
N VAL A 469 8.81 3.87 -38.89
CA VAL A 469 8.43 3.23 -40.17
C VAL A 469 9.35 3.75 -41.25
N LYS A 470 9.80 2.85 -42.13
CA LYS A 470 10.51 3.22 -43.34
C LYS A 470 9.50 3.31 -44.49
N LEU A 471 9.19 4.53 -44.93
CA LEU A 471 8.31 4.79 -46.05
C LEU A 471 9.16 5.00 -47.31
N ASP A 472 8.79 4.37 -48.42
CA ASP A 472 9.46 4.57 -49.73
C ASP A 472 8.79 5.71 -50.51
N ILE A 473 8.73 6.87 -49.85
CA ILE A 473 8.16 8.12 -50.39
C ILE A 473 9.29 9.12 -50.52
N LYS A 474 9.43 9.73 -51.72
CA LYS A 474 10.42 10.78 -51.96
C LYS A 474 9.74 12.12 -52.19
N PRO A 475 10.25 13.22 -51.57
CA PRO A 475 9.67 14.55 -51.76
C PRO A 475 9.81 14.97 -53.24
N ARG A 476 8.79 15.65 -53.74
CA ARG A 476 8.87 16.35 -55.04
C ARG A 476 9.71 17.61 -54.86
N ARG A 477 10.59 17.86 -55.80
CA ARG A 477 11.49 19.03 -55.78
C ARG A 477 10.72 20.29 -56.10
#